data_739df8aa9ea8493eccb35eb62b1e2296
#
_entry.id   739df8aa9ea8493eccb35eb62b1e2296
#
_cell.length_a   1.000
_cell.length_b   1.000
_cell.length_c   1.000
_cell.angle_alpha   90.00
_cell.angle_beta   90.00
_cell.angle_gamma   90.00
#
_symmetry.space_group_name_H-M   'P 1'
#
loop_
_entity.id
_entity.type
_entity.pdbx_description
1 polymer ?
#
loop_
_entity_poly.entity_id
_entity_poly.type
_entity_poly.pdbx_seq_one_letter_code
_entity_poly.pdbx_strand_id
1 'polypeptide(L)'
;FFVIYPIALNLFKESNLTRRLIPAAISAGCWTWSMSAPGSPSIQNVIAIKSLGTLSTAAFVPSLIVSIIEFLLIFVWLEYRARKFTKNGYYFDDTRLKTQLSAEDLNIQGREDLPHWVIAFIPIILILVLFNGFHLDVVPSVFAGVALAAILMFKFVKGGIEQWVKVFN
;
A
#
# COMPACT_ATOMS: atom_id res chain seq x y z
N PHE A 1 1.69 -4.64 -6.45
CA PHE A 1 1.84 -3.70 -7.58
C PHE A 1 0.55 -3.52 -8.35
N PHE A 2 -0.11 -4.59 -8.80
CA PHE A 2 -1.31 -4.52 -9.65
C PHE A 2 -2.47 -3.71 -9.06
N VAL A 3 -2.67 -3.76 -7.75
CA VAL A 3 -3.74 -3.01 -7.07
C VAL A 3 -3.32 -1.56 -6.77
N ILE A 4 -2.07 -1.36 -6.35
CA ILE A 4 -1.59 -0.04 -5.92
C ILE A 4 -1.30 0.87 -7.12
N TYR A 5 -0.85 0.30 -8.24
CA TYR A 5 -0.50 1.06 -9.43
C TYR A 5 -1.67 1.90 -10.00
N PRO A 6 -2.89 1.35 -10.20
CA PRO A 6 -4.03 2.14 -10.66
C PRO A 6 -4.39 3.29 -9.71
N ILE A 7 -4.31 3.06 -8.39
CA ILE A 7 -4.57 4.09 -7.38
C ILE A 7 -3.52 5.21 -7.49
N ALA A 8 -2.25 4.83 -7.56
CA ALA A 8 -1.16 5.79 -7.73
C ALA A 8 -1.31 6.57 -9.05
N LEU A 9 -1.69 5.90 -10.14
CA LEU A 9 -1.90 6.53 -11.43
C LEU A 9 -2.97 7.64 -11.37
N ASN A 10 -4.10 7.36 -10.71
CA ASN A 10 -5.17 8.36 -10.55
C ASN A 10 -4.72 9.55 -9.71
N LEU A 11 -4.05 9.30 -8.57
CA LEU A 11 -3.53 10.37 -7.71
C LEU A 11 -2.53 11.26 -8.45
N PHE A 12 -1.64 10.66 -9.23
CA PHE A 12 -0.64 11.39 -10.01
C PHE A 12 -1.29 12.17 -11.17
N LYS A 13 -2.37 11.64 -11.76
CA LYS A 13 -3.16 12.32 -12.79
C LYS A 13 -3.83 13.56 -12.24
N GLU A 14 -4.53 13.45 -11.12
CA GLU A 14 -5.22 14.58 -10.47
C GLU A 14 -4.23 15.67 -10.00
N SER A 15 -3.06 15.25 -9.52
CA SER A 15 -2.00 16.16 -9.08
C SER A 15 -1.13 16.68 -10.24
N ASN A 16 -1.38 16.26 -11.47
CA ASN A 16 -0.57 16.55 -12.65
C ASN A 16 0.93 16.30 -12.47
N LEU A 17 1.28 15.26 -11.71
CA LEU A 17 2.66 14.85 -11.44
C LEU A 17 3.14 13.84 -12.46
N THR A 18 4.42 13.90 -12.79
CA THR A 18 5.01 12.97 -13.77
C THR A 18 4.93 11.51 -13.31
N ARG A 19 4.47 10.62 -14.19
CA ARG A 19 4.37 9.17 -13.97
C ARG A 19 5.73 8.51 -13.64
N ARG A 20 6.84 9.17 -13.92
CA ARG A 20 8.20 8.69 -13.60
C ARG A 20 8.43 8.49 -12.10
N LEU A 21 7.68 9.18 -11.26
CA LEU A 21 7.78 9.06 -9.80
C LEU A 21 6.91 7.95 -9.20
N ILE A 22 5.94 7.41 -9.96
CA ILE A 22 5.04 6.35 -9.46
C ILE A 22 5.80 5.13 -8.92
N PRO A 23 6.78 4.55 -9.66
CA PRO A 23 7.53 3.41 -9.13
C PRO A 23 8.29 3.75 -7.83
N ALA A 24 8.86 4.94 -7.76
CA ALA A 24 9.59 5.38 -6.57
C ALA A 24 8.64 5.57 -5.37
N ALA A 25 7.47 6.17 -5.57
CA ALA A 25 6.48 6.36 -4.51
C ALA A 25 5.93 5.02 -4.00
N ILE A 26 5.60 4.09 -4.91
CA ILE A 26 5.13 2.75 -4.54
C ILE A 26 6.23 1.97 -3.80
N SER A 27 7.48 2.00 -4.32
CA SER A 27 8.60 1.31 -3.68
C SER A 27 8.88 1.86 -2.29
N ALA A 28 8.82 3.18 -2.12
CA ALA A 28 9.00 3.82 -0.82
C ALA A 28 7.98 3.31 0.21
N GLY A 29 6.70 3.15 -0.17
CA GLY A 29 5.70 2.59 0.72
C GLY A 29 5.87 1.09 1.00
N CYS A 30 6.20 0.32 -0.03
CA CYS A 30 6.21 -1.15 0.07
C CYS A 30 7.49 -1.73 0.68
N TRP A 31 8.65 -1.09 0.45
CA TRP A 31 9.96 -1.69 0.76
C TRP A 31 10.69 -1.05 1.92
N THR A 32 10.25 0.11 2.39
CA THR A 32 10.90 0.83 3.47
C THR A 32 10.02 0.89 4.70
N TRP A 33 9.13 1.83 4.75
CA TRP A 33 8.33 2.11 5.94
C TRP A 33 7.45 0.95 6.42
N SER A 34 6.90 0.17 5.50
CA SER A 34 6.13 -1.04 5.85
C SER A 34 6.95 -2.12 6.54
N MET A 35 8.28 -2.08 6.40
CA MET A 35 9.20 -3.05 7.04
C MET A 35 9.77 -2.53 8.35
N SER A 36 10.10 -1.23 8.42
CA SER A 36 10.72 -0.61 9.59
C SER A 36 9.74 -0.18 10.67
N ALA A 37 8.45 -0.05 10.33
CA ALA A 37 7.43 0.36 11.29
C ALA A 37 7.30 -0.62 12.47
N PRO A 38 7.14 -0.13 13.71
CA PRO A 38 7.03 -0.96 14.89
C PRO A 38 5.82 -1.89 14.79
N GLY A 39 6.00 -3.16 15.13
CA GLY A 39 4.95 -4.18 15.06
C GLY A 39 4.53 -4.57 13.64
N SER A 40 5.36 -4.25 12.63
CA SER A 40 5.07 -4.64 11.25
C SER A 40 5.08 -6.16 11.09
N PRO A 41 4.02 -6.76 10.50
CA PRO A 41 3.93 -8.20 10.24
C PRO A 41 4.71 -8.61 8.99
N SER A 42 5.76 -7.89 8.62
CA SER A 42 6.60 -8.23 7.47
C SER A 42 7.37 -9.54 7.71
N ILE A 43 7.61 -10.30 6.64
CA ILE A 43 8.28 -11.60 6.71
C ILE A 43 9.66 -11.49 7.39
N GLN A 44 10.43 -10.45 7.11
CA GLN A 44 11.74 -10.21 7.71
C GLN A 44 11.64 -10.08 9.23
N ASN A 45 10.68 -9.31 9.71
CA ASN A 45 10.44 -9.14 11.13
C ASN A 45 9.97 -10.44 11.79
N VAL A 46 9.07 -11.17 11.14
CA VAL A 46 8.56 -12.46 11.65
C VAL A 46 9.68 -13.50 11.77
N ILE A 47 10.59 -13.57 10.80
CA ILE A 47 11.75 -14.47 10.85
C ILE A 47 12.66 -14.07 12.01
N ALA A 48 12.99 -12.79 12.17
CA ALA A 48 13.81 -12.30 13.26
C ALA A 48 13.18 -12.59 14.63
N ILE A 49 11.89 -12.32 14.80
CA ILE A 49 11.13 -12.62 16.02
C ILE A 49 11.22 -14.11 16.39
N LYS A 50 10.98 -14.98 15.41
CA LYS A 50 11.02 -16.44 15.63
C LYS A 50 12.43 -16.95 15.93
N SER A 51 13.44 -16.41 15.26
CA SER A 51 14.83 -16.84 15.45
C SER A 51 15.43 -16.38 16.78
N LEU A 52 15.03 -15.20 17.24
CA LEU A 52 15.56 -14.59 18.47
C LEU A 52 14.65 -14.80 19.68
N GLY A 53 13.45 -15.37 19.50
CA GLY A 53 12.48 -15.55 20.57
C GLY A 53 11.97 -14.23 21.17
N THR A 54 11.94 -13.16 20.39
CA THR A 54 11.52 -11.82 20.83
C THR A 54 10.05 -11.53 20.51
N LEU A 55 9.49 -10.48 21.12
CA LEU A 55 8.15 -10.01 20.79
C LEU A 55 8.16 -9.14 19.52
N SER A 56 7.03 -9.06 18.82
CA SER A 56 6.86 -8.18 17.66
C SER A 56 7.06 -6.70 18.00
N THR A 57 6.91 -6.34 19.27
CA THR A 57 7.08 -4.99 19.81
C THR A 57 8.39 -4.76 20.54
N ALA A 58 9.32 -5.70 20.51
CA ALA A 58 10.56 -5.65 21.31
C ALA A 58 11.41 -4.39 21.08
N ALA A 59 11.45 -3.86 19.87
CA ALA A 59 12.19 -2.66 19.53
C ALA A 59 11.26 -1.48 19.18
N PHE A 60 10.13 -1.33 19.87
CA PHE A 60 9.09 -0.35 19.53
C PHE A 60 9.63 1.08 19.41
N VAL A 61 10.33 1.59 20.43
CA VAL A 61 10.84 2.96 20.44
C VAL A 61 11.89 3.22 19.36
N PRO A 62 12.95 2.41 19.23
CA PRO A 62 13.92 2.57 18.14
C PRO A 62 13.26 2.48 16.76
N SER A 63 12.37 1.52 16.54
CA SER A 63 11.66 1.36 15.27
C SER A 63 10.79 2.57 14.94
N LEU A 64 10.10 3.15 15.94
CA LEU A 64 9.29 4.34 15.76
C LEU A 64 10.16 5.55 15.32
N ILE A 65 11.29 5.76 16.00
CA ILE A 65 12.22 6.85 15.65
C ILE A 65 12.74 6.68 14.22
N VAL A 66 13.22 5.47 13.88
CA VAL A 66 13.72 5.16 12.54
C VAL A 66 12.63 5.36 11.49
N SER A 67 11.42 4.87 11.74
CA SER A 67 10.29 5.01 10.82
C SER A 67 9.92 6.47 10.55
N ILE A 68 9.95 7.32 11.57
CA ILE A 68 9.68 8.75 11.41
C ILE A 68 10.78 9.41 10.58
N ILE A 69 12.05 9.15 10.89
CA ILE A 69 13.20 9.71 10.15
C ILE A 69 13.13 9.26 8.68
N GLU A 70 12.93 7.96 8.45
CA GLU A 70 12.81 7.37 7.11
C GLU A 70 11.66 8.00 6.31
N PHE A 71 10.48 8.14 6.92
CA PHE A 71 9.33 8.79 6.32
C PHE A 71 9.65 10.23 5.89
N LEU A 72 10.25 11.01 6.78
CA LEU A 72 10.61 12.40 6.49
C LEU A 72 11.65 12.50 5.36
N LEU A 73 12.67 11.66 5.37
CA LEU A 73 13.71 11.65 4.32
C LEU A 73 13.10 11.28 2.96
N ILE A 74 12.26 10.26 2.91
CA ILE A 74 11.58 9.82 1.68
C ILE A 74 10.65 10.93 1.17
N PHE A 75 9.85 11.53 2.06
CA PHE A 75 8.93 12.60 1.70
C PHE A 75 9.67 13.81 1.12
N VAL A 76 10.72 14.28 1.80
CA VAL A 76 11.54 15.40 1.32
C VAL A 76 12.19 15.08 -0.02
N TRP A 77 12.69 13.85 -0.19
CA TRP A 77 13.31 13.43 -1.46
C TRP A 77 12.28 13.36 -2.60
N LEU A 78 11.10 12.78 -2.37
CA LEU A 78 10.03 12.71 -3.37
C LEU A 78 9.55 14.11 -3.76
N GLU A 79 9.37 15.00 -2.79
CA GLU A 79 8.97 16.39 -3.03
C GLU A 79 10.03 17.14 -3.84
N TYR A 80 11.31 17.01 -3.47
CA TYR A 80 12.41 17.59 -4.24
C TYR A 80 12.42 17.09 -5.69
N ARG A 81 12.24 15.79 -5.89
CA ARG A 81 12.20 15.19 -7.22
C ARG A 81 10.98 15.63 -8.01
N ALA A 82 9.80 15.70 -7.39
CA ALA A 82 8.58 16.19 -8.01
C ALA A 82 8.76 17.62 -8.52
N ARG A 83 9.24 18.53 -7.66
CA ARG A 83 9.50 19.92 -8.02
C ARG A 83 10.56 20.04 -9.15
N LYS A 84 11.60 19.23 -9.11
CA LYS A 84 12.63 19.20 -10.16
C LYS A 84 12.06 18.76 -11.51
N PHE A 85 11.21 17.73 -11.52
CA PHE A 85 10.57 17.29 -12.75
C PHE A 85 9.60 18.32 -13.29
N THR A 86 8.77 18.92 -12.45
CA THR A 86 7.83 19.98 -12.84
C THR A 86 8.57 21.19 -13.43
N LYS A 87 9.68 21.63 -12.81
CA LYS A 87 10.53 22.71 -13.37
C LYS A 87 11.09 22.38 -14.76
N ASN A 88 11.35 21.11 -15.04
CA ASN A 88 11.86 20.66 -16.34
C ASN A 88 10.74 20.36 -17.35
N GLY A 89 9.49 20.73 -17.03
CA GLY A 89 8.33 20.54 -17.91
C GLY A 89 7.88 19.09 -18.04
N TYR A 90 8.15 18.25 -17.05
CA TYR A 90 7.66 16.87 -17.00
C TYR A 90 6.36 16.81 -16.18
N TYR A 91 5.25 16.62 -16.86
CA TYR A 91 3.91 16.46 -16.30
C TYR A 91 3.37 15.06 -16.52
N PHE A 92 2.12 14.81 -16.13
CA PHE A 92 1.49 13.49 -16.24
C PHE A 92 1.45 12.97 -17.69
N ASP A 93 1.04 13.80 -18.65
CA ASP A 93 0.89 13.45 -20.08
C ASP A 93 2.18 13.63 -20.90
N ASP A 94 3.34 13.45 -20.28
CA ASP A 94 4.62 13.58 -20.96
C ASP A 94 4.80 12.54 -22.07
N THR A 95 4.73 12.97 -23.32
CA THR A 95 4.89 12.14 -24.53
C THR A 95 6.29 11.54 -24.69
N ARG A 96 7.28 12.03 -23.93
CA ARG A 96 8.66 11.50 -23.90
C ARG A 96 8.78 10.21 -23.11
N LEU A 97 7.72 9.75 -22.46
CA LEU A 97 7.67 8.45 -21.80
C LEU A 97 7.50 7.35 -22.84
N LYS A 98 8.36 6.33 -22.78
CA LYS A 98 8.31 5.18 -23.69
C LYS A 98 7.02 4.36 -23.53
N THR A 99 6.48 4.33 -22.32
CA THR A 99 5.25 3.62 -22.00
C THR A 99 4.08 4.59 -22.11
N GLN A 100 3.29 4.44 -23.17
CA GLN A 100 2.03 5.15 -23.29
C GLN A 100 0.96 4.43 -22.47
N LEU A 101 0.05 5.21 -21.88
CA LEU A 101 -1.10 4.65 -21.17
C LEU A 101 -2.03 4.00 -22.17
N SER A 102 -2.51 2.80 -21.86
CA SER A 102 -3.60 2.20 -22.62
C SER A 102 -4.88 3.00 -22.39
N ALA A 103 -5.84 2.90 -23.31
CA ALA A 103 -7.15 3.52 -23.12
C ALA A 103 -7.86 2.99 -21.86
N GLU A 104 -7.56 1.75 -21.45
CA GLU A 104 -8.05 1.15 -20.22
C GLU A 104 -7.44 1.78 -18.95
N ASP A 105 -6.16 2.12 -18.97
CA ASP A 105 -5.48 2.82 -17.86
C ASP A 105 -6.00 4.25 -17.67
N LEU A 106 -6.47 4.87 -18.74
CA LEU A 106 -7.05 6.22 -18.70
C LEU A 106 -8.52 6.22 -18.24
N ASN A 107 -9.22 5.11 -18.45
CA ASN A 107 -10.65 4.93 -18.13
C ASN A 107 -10.91 4.29 -16.76
N ILE A 108 -9.95 4.36 -15.83
CA ILE A 108 -10.21 4.02 -14.43
C ILE A 108 -11.16 5.08 -13.87
N GLN A 109 -12.43 5.01 -14.28
CA GLN A 109 -13.50 5.79 -13.67
C GLN A 109 -13.65 5.32 -12.23
N GLY A 110 -13.50 6.24 -11.29
CA GLY A 110 -13.78 5.95 -9.89
C GLY A 110 -15.17 5.33 -9.78
N ARG A 111 -15.25 4.12 -9.21
CA ARG A 111 -16.54 3.48 -8.90
C ARG A 111 -17.25 4.36 -7.89
N GLU A 112 -18.45 4.82 -8.20
CA GLU A 112 -19.28 5.59 -7.26
C GLU A 112 -19.76 4.74 -6.06
N ASP A 113 -19.83 3.41 -6.22
CA ASP A 113 -20.25 2.46 -5.20
C ASP A 113 -19.06 1.87 -4.43
N LEU A 114 -18.22 2.71 -3.83
CA LEU A 114 -17.12 2.24 -2.98
C LEU A 114 -17.58 2.13 -1.51
N PRO A 115 -17.07 1.12 -0.76
CA PRO A 115 -17.29 1.06 0.67
C PRO A 115 -16.69 2.30 1.34
N HIS A 116 -17.31 2.75 2.42
CA HIS A 116 -16.76 3.83 3.21
C HIS A 116 -15.33 3.49 3.67
N TRP A 117 -14.41 4.44 3.59
CA TRP A 117 -12.99 4.22 3.88
C TRP A 117 -12.74 3.54 5.25
N VAL A 118 -13.57 3.82 6.27
CA VAL A 118 -13.50 3.17 7.58
C VAL A 118 -13.66 1.65 7.46
N ILE A 119 -14.60 1.17 6.64
CA ILE A 119 -14.86 -0.26 6.46
C ILE A 119 -13.65 -0.95 5.83
N ALA A 120 -12.94 -0.26 4.94
CA ALA A 120 -11.73 -0.78 4.31
C ALA A 120 -10.55 -0.94 5.30
N PHE A 121 -10.50 -0.13 6.36
CA PHE A 121 -9.45 -0.21 7.38
C PHE A 121 -9.69 -1.28 8.45
N ILE A 122 -10.94 -1.71 8.68
CA ILE A 122 -11.30 -2.69 9.72
C ILE A 122 -10.48 -3.99 9.61
N PRO A 123 -10.35 -4.64 8.43
CA PRO A 123 -9.55 -5.86 8.30
C PRO A 123 -8.08 -5.66 8.65
N ILE A 124 -7.52 -4.51 8.28
CA ILE A 124 -6.11 -4.17 8.56
C ILE A 124 -5.90 -4.01 10.07
N ILE A 125 -6.80 -3.29 10.73
CA ILE A 125 -6.76 -3.10 12.19
C ILE A 125 -6.90 -4.46 12.89
N LEU A 126 -7.79 -5.33 12.43
CA LEU A 126 -7.94 -6.67 12.99
C LEU A 126 -6.62 -7.46 12.91
N ILE A 127 -5.95 -7.46 11.75
CA ILE A 127 -4.64 -8.14 11.60
C ILE A 127 -3.63 -7.60 12.60
N LEU A 128 -3.52 -6.28 12.73
CA LEU A 128 -2.59 -5.66 13.66
C LEU A 128 -2.89 -5.99 15.12
N VAL A 129 -4.15 -6.01 15.52
CA VAL A 129 -4.58 -6.36 16.88
C VAL A 129 -4.30 -7.84 17.17
N LEU A 130 -4.61 -8.74 16.25
CA LEU A 130 -4.35 -10.17 16.43
C LEU A 130 -2.86 -10.47 16.52
N PHE A 131 -2.06 -9.87 15.65
CA PHE A 131 -0.62 -10.08 15.60
C PHE A 131 0.11 -9.45 16.80
N ASN A 132 -0.17 -8.17 17.12
CA ASN A 132 0.55 -7.44 18.16
C ASN A 132 -0.11 -7.54 19.54
N GLY A 133 -1.44 -7.61 19.61
CA GLY A 133 -2.18 -7.65 20.88
C GLY A 133 -2.31 -9.06 21.46
N PHE A 134 -2.69 -10.01 20.61
CA PHE A 134 -2.87 -11.41 21.02
C PHE A 134 -1.64 -12.28 20.76
N HIS A 135 -0.58 -11.71 20.16
CA HIS A 135 0.66 -12.42 19.82
C HIS A 135 0.44 -13.69 18.97
N LEU A 136 -0.61 -13.68 18.16
CA LEU A 136 -0.88 -14.76 17.21
C LEU A 136 0.14 -14.75 16.07
N ASP A 137 0.42 -15.91 15.51
CA ASP A 137 1.24 -16.00 14.29
C ASP A 137 0.65 -15.15 13.16
N VAL A 138 1.53 -14.65 12.28
CA VAL A 138 1.13 -13.80 11.16
C VAL A 138 0.13 -14.49 10.23
N VAL A 139 0.30 -15.80 10.00
CA VAL A 139 -0.55 -16.57 9.07
C VAL A 139 -2.02 -16.57 9.51
N PRO A 140 -2.39 -17.03 10.74
CA PRO A 140 -3.78 -17.00 11.18
C PRO A 140 -4.33 -15.57 11.29
N SER A 141 -3.49 -14.58 11.67
CA SER A 141 -3.91 -13.17 11.73
C SER A 141 -4.30 -12.62 10.35
N VAL A 142 -3.51 -12.92 9.33
CA VAL A 142 -3.81 -12.52 7.95
C VAL A 142 -5.04 -13.26 7.42
N PHE A 143 -5.17 -14.57 7.66
CA PHE A 143 -6.37 -15.32 7.26
C PHE A 143 -7.65 -14.74 7.86
N ALA A 144 -7.63 -14.40 9.14
CA ALA A 144 -8.76 -13.76 9.80
C ALA A 144 -9.12 -12.40 9.16
N GLY A 145 -8.09 -11.58 8.84
CA GLY A 145 -8.27 -10.30 8.17
C GLY A 145 -8.84 -10.45 6.76
N VAL A 146 -8.32 -11.40 5.99
CA VAL A 146 -8.83 -11.69 4.63
C VAL A 146 -10.27 -12.21 4.68
N ALA A 147 -10.59 -13.11 5.60
CA ALA A 147 -11.96 -13.60 5.77
C ALA A 147 -12.93 -12.47 6.13
N LEU A 148 -12.54 -11.60 7.06
CA LEU A 148 -13.34 -10.43 7.41
C LEU A 148 -13.49 -9.45 6.23
N ALA A 149 -12.42 -9.18 5.49
CA ALA A 149 -12.47 -8.36 4.29
C ALA A 149 -13.41 -8.94 3.25
N ALA A 150 -13.36 -10.25 3.01
CA ALA A 150 -14.26 -10.94 2.09
C ALA A 150 -15.74 -10.79 2.50
N ILE A 151 -16.04 -10.93 3.78
CA ILE A 151 -17.41 -10.77 4.31
C ILE A 151 -17.89 -9.32 4.16
N LEU A 152 -17.08 -8.34 4.60
CA LEU A 152 -17.46 -6.93 4.58
C LEU A 152 -17.58 -6.37 3.15
N MET A 153 -16.71 -6.82 2.25
CA MET A 153 -16.66 -6.32 0.87
C MET A 153 -17.51 -7.14 -0.09
N PHE A 154 -18.09 -8.28 0.33
CA PHE A 154 -18.90 -9.13 -0.52
C PHE A 154 -20.04 -8.37 -1.22
N LYS A 155 -20.69 -7.47 -0.48
CA LYS A 155 -21.79 -6.64 -0.97
C LYS A 155 -21.38 -5.64 -2.07
N PHE A 156 -20.13 -5.25 -2.10
CA PHE A 156 -19.59 -4.24 -3.04
C PHE A 156 -19.01 -4.86 -4.31
N VAL A 157 -18.90 -6.18 -4.37
CA VAL A 157 -18.44 -6.89 -5.57
C VAL A 157 -19.64 -7.19 -6.47
N LYS A 158 -19.83 -6.33 -7.48
CA LYS A 158 -20.87 -6.56 -8.51
C LYS A 158 -20.43 -7.73 -9.38
N GLY A 159 -21.21 -8.83 -9.39
CA GLY A 159 -20.97 -9.99 -10.25
C GLY A 159 -20.75 -11.32 -9.54
N GLY A 160 -20.93 -11.36 -8.21
CA GLY A 160 -20.88 -12.58 -7.43
C GLY A 160 -19.52 -13.31 -7.43
N ILE A 161 -19.55 -14.60 -7.10
CA ILE A 161 -18.35 -15.45 -6.97
C ILE A 161 -17.56 -15.57 -8.27
N GLU A 162 -18.22 -15.53 -9.44
CA GLU A 162 -17.53 -15.63 -10.74
C GLU A 162 -16.57 -14.45 -10.99
N GLN A 163 -16.93 -13.25 -10.57
CA GLN A 163 -16.05 -12.08 -10.72
C GLN A 163 -14.88 -12.11 -9.71
N TRP A 164 -15.11 -12.67 -8.53
CA TRP A 164 -14.02 -12.93 -7.58
C TRP A 164 -12.98 -13.87 -8.17
N VAL A 165 -13.43 -14.98 -8.79
CA VAL A 165 -12.53 -15.95 -9.43
C VAL A 165 -11.77 -15.32 -10.62
N LYS A 166 -12.42 -14.46 -11.41
CA LYS A 166 -11.76 -13.77 -12.55
C LYS A 166 -10.68 -12.77 -12.13
N VAL A 167 -10.77 -12.19 -10.93
CA VAL A 167 -9.74 -11.27 -10.41
C VAL A 167 -8.48 -12.02 -9.97
N PHE A 168 -8.60 -13.33 -9.66
CA PHE A 168 -7.48 -14.17 -9.22
C PHE A 168 -6.86 -15.03 -10.35
N ASN A 169 -7.45 -15.02 -11.54
CA ASN A 169 -6.90 -15.63 -12.76
C ASN A 169 -6.34 -14.57 -13.70
#